data_6b3b8fa18d8cdf06e8f3bf627d52593d
#
_entry.id   6b3b8fa18d8cdf06e8f3bf627d52593d
#
_cell.length_a   1.000
_cell.length_b   1.000
_cell.length_c   1.000
_cell.angle_alpha   90.00
_cell.angle_beta   90.00
_cell.angle_gamma   90.00
#
_symmetry.space_group_name_H-M   'P 1'
#
loop_
_entity.id
_entity.type
_entity.pdbx_description
1 polymer ?
#
loop_
_entity_poly.entity_id
_entity_poly.type
_entity_poly.pdbx_seq_one_letter_code
_entity_poly.pdbx_strand_id
1 'polypeptide(L)' 'MNNILVVNAGSSSLKWQLFQQSDLTLLASGLMERMNT' A
#
# COMPACT_ATOMS: atom_id res chain seq x y z
N MET A 1 11.32 5.77 -14.76
CA MET A 1 10.04 5.65 -14.20
C MET A 1 10.08 5.31 -12.76
N ASN A 2 9.61 6.21 -11.97
CA ASN A 2 9.63 6.03 -10.53
C ASN A 2 8.23 5.81 -10.02
N ASN A 3 8.13 4.91 -9.07
CA ASN A 3 6.86 4.64 -8.42
C ASN A 3 6.98 4.97 -6.95
N ILE A 4 5.85 5.28 -6.35
CA ILE A 4 5.81 5.63 -4.94
C ILE A 4 5.04 4.56 -4.20
N LEU A 5 5.67 3.99 -3.21
CA LEU A 5 5.03 2.97 -2.37
C LEU A 5 4.64 3.61 -1.05
N VAL A 6 3.38 3.52 -0.73
CA VAL A 6 2.84 4.05 0.52
C VAL A 6 2.40 2.89 1.38
N VAL A 7 2.87 2.86 2.60
CA VAL A 7 2.54 1.76 3.52
C VAL A 7 1.97 2.36 4.78
N ASN A 8 0.78 1.90 5.13
CA ASN A 8 0.13 2.27 6.37
C ASN A 8 -0.02 1.04 7.23
N ALA A 9 0.54 1.10 8.41
CA ALA A 9 0.49 -0.03 9.33
C ALA A 9 -0.40 0.30 10.50
N GLY A 10 -1.42 -0.49 10.70
CA GLY A 10 -2.27 -0.38 11.87
C GLY A 10 -1.84 -1.36 12.93
N SER A 11 -2.65 -1.47 13.96
CA SER A 11 -2.30 -2.36 15.06
C SER A 11 -2.38 -3.82 14.63
N SER A 12 -3.26 -4.14 13.71
CA SER A 12 -3.41 -5.52 13.28
C SER A 12 -3.60 -5.64 11.79
N SER A 13 -3.23 -4.61 11.03
CA SER A 13 -3.40 -4.67 9.59
C SER A 13 -2.30 -3.84 8.94
N LEU A 14 -2.03 -4.18 7.71
CA LEU A 14 -1.03 -3.47 6.91
C LEU A 14 -1.65 -3.18 5.56
N LYS A 15 -1.66 -1.92 5.18
CA LYS A 15 -2.21 -1.51 3.91
C LYS A 15 -1.12 -0.87 3.08
N TRP A 16 -1.02 -1.26 1.83
CA TRP A 16 -0.02 -0.70 0.95
C TRP A 16 -0.65 -0.27 -0.36
N GLN A 17 -0.06 0.76 -0.96
CA GLN A 17 -0.54 1.28 -2.22
C GLN A 17 0.66 1.70 -3.04
N LEU A 18 0.60 1.43 -4.33
CA LEU A 18 1.67 1.77 -5.25
C LEU A 18 1.13 2.75 -6.27
N PHE A 19 1.77 3.90 -6.38
CA PHE A 19 1.35 4.95 -7.29
C PHE A 19 2.43 5.22 -8.32
N GLN A 20 2.01 5.60 -9.50
CA GLN A 20 2.92 6.06 -10.51
C GLN A 20 3.27 7.51 -10.25
N GLN A 21 4.55 7.81 -10.19
CA GLN A 21 4.97 9.13 -9.78
C GLN A 21 4.54 10.22 -10.75
N SER A 22 4.50 9.90 -12.03
CA SER A 22 4.27 10.94 -13.02
C SER A 22 2.90 11.59 -12.86
N ASP A 23 1.88 10.83 -12.49
CA ASP A 23 0.55 11.40 -12.35
C ASP A 23 -0.20 10.85 -11.17
N LEU A 24 0.47 10.16 -10.28
CA LEU A 24 -0.10 9.62 -9.06
C LEU A 24 -1.24 8.64 -9.31
N THR A 25 -1.17 7.95 -10.43
CA THR A 25 -2.16 6.93 -10.72
C THR A 25 -1.91 5.73 -9.84
N LEU A 26 -2.97 5.21 -9.23
CA LEU A 26 -2.85 4.03 -8.40
C LEU A 26 -2.61 2.82 -9.28
N LEU A 27 -1.46 2.19 -9.12
CA LEU A 27 -1.10 1.04 -9.92
C LEU A 27 -1.49 -0.26 -9.25
N ALA A 28 -1.33 -0.34 -7.95
CA ALA A 28 -1.63 -1.55 -7.22
C ALA A 28 -1.87 -1.22 -5.77
N SER A 29 -2.57 -2.09 -5.09
CA SER A 29 -2.80 -1.90 -3.67
C SER A 29 -3.11 -3.26 -3.05
N GLY A 30 -2.96 -3.32 -1.75
CA GLY A 30 -3.22 -4.55 -1.03
C GLY A 30 -3.48 -4.28 0.42
N LEU A 31 -4.10 -5.25 1.08
CA LEU A 31 -4.37 -5.16 2.50
C LEU A 31 -4.03 -6.49 3.11
N MET A 32 -3.17 -6.47 4.12
CA MET A 32 -2.82 -7.67 4.86
C MET A 32 -3.35 -7.51 6.26
N GLU A 33 -4.28 -8.34 6.63
CA GLU A 33 -4.83 -8.32 7.96
C GLU A 33 -4.21 -9.43 8.76
N ARG A 34 -3.76 -9.09 9.91
CA ARG A 34 -3.19 -10.09 10.77
C ARG A 34 -4.29 -10.74 11.56
N MET A 35 -4.63 -11.91 11.13
CA MET A 35 -5.61 -12.67 11.86
C MET A 35 -4.92 -13.32 13.01
N ASN A 36 -4.80 -12.63 14.03
CA ASN A 36 -4.11 -13.18 15.14
C ASN A 36 -4.92 -14.25 15.81
N THR A 37 -4.41 -15.36 15.88
CA THR A 37 -5.11 -16.45 16.52
C THR A 37 -4.51 -16.80 17.83
#